data_cc86421264acca6241d32bb6de4e45c1
#
_entry.id   cc86421264acca6241d32bb6de4e45c1
#
_cell.length_a   1.000
_cell.length_b   1.000
_cell.length_c   1.000
_cell.angle_alpha   90.00
_cell.angle_beta   90.00
_cell.angle_gamma   90.00
#
_symmetry.space_group_name_H-M   'P 1'
#
loop_
_entity.id
_entity.type
_entity.pdbx_description
1 polymer ?
#
loop_
_entity_poly.entity_id
_entity_poly.type
_entity_poly.pdbx_seq_one_letter_code
_entity_poly.pdbx_strand_id
1 'polypeptide(L)'
;MRDLIKKILREQSNEDLLVEAKKTFFRRVTLPYDYNSVKDFVGYETMWEHYNKHYKGYTTKLNEALSKRKNPSKDIEKIIRGIKNYDTFTRNNAGGYYNHSLFFKDYITPNKTELSDELKKKINKDFSSLDNFKRQFDEEAAKVFGSGWCWLIKNGRLKIVSTPNQDNPLMDNLGEPLLGLDVWEHAYYLNYMADRKKYIKNFWKIVNWDNVSKKYQELK
;
A
#
# COMPACT_ATOMS: atom_id res chain seq x y z
N MET A 1 44.09 -1.90 26.40
CA MET A 1 42.86 -2.58 26.73
C MET A 1 41.61 -1.82 26.24
N ARG A 2 41.37 -0.55 26.61
CA ARG A 2 40.21 0.25 26.11
C ARG A 2 40.13 0.36 24.59
N ASP A 3 41.23 0.54 23.87
CA ASP A 3 41.24 0.69 22.42
C ASP A 3 40.96 -0.63 21.68
N LEU A 4 41.42 -1.74 22.26
CA LEU A 4 41.10 -3.07 21.73
C LEU A 4 39.61 -3.39 21.87
N ILE A 5 39.00 -3.05 23.02
CA ILE A 5 37.56 -3.23 23.24
C ILE A 5 36.75 -2.38 22.26
N LYS A 6 37.13 -1.12 22.02
CA LYS A 6 36.47 -0.25 21.04
C LYS A 6 36.60 -0.79 19.62
N LYS A 7 37.74 -1.37 19.26
CA LYS A 7 37.94 -1.99 17.94
C LYS A 7 37.06 -3.21 17.77
N ILE A 8 37.01 -4.11 18.75
CA ILE A 8 36.14 -5.31 18.73
C ILE A 8 34.67 -4.92 18.61
N LEU A 9 34.18 -3.93 19.39
CA LEU A 9 32.82 -3.43 19.32
C LEU A 9 32.46 -2.80 17.96
N ARG A 10 33.41 -2.11 17.31
CA ARG A 10 33.22 -1.58 15.96
C ARG A 10 33.19 -2.69 14.90
N GLU A 11 34.04 -3.69 15.01
CA GLU A 11 34.06 -4.83 14.09
C GLU A 11 32.77 -5.66 14.22
N GLN A 12 32.30 -5.96 15.44
CA GLN A 12 31.03 -6.61 15.68
C GLN A 12 29.84 -5.79 15.15
N SER A 13 29.82 -4.48 15.41
CA SER A 13 28.78 -3.60 14.88
C SER A 13 28.76 -3.56 13.34
N ASN A 14 29.91 -3.60 12.69
CA ASN A 14 30.00 -3.65 11.22
C ASN A 14 29.58 -5.02 10.67
N GLU A 15 29.91 -6.13 11.34
CA GLU A 15 29.45 -7.46 10.95
C GLU A 15 27.94 -7.59 11.12
N ASP A 16 27.35 -7.08 12.23
CA ASP A 16 25.91 -7.06 12.45
C ASP A 16 25.19 -6.23 11.38
N LEU A 17 25.73 -5.03 11.06
CA LEU A 17 25.20 -4.19 9.98
C LEU A 17 25.29 -4.86 8.60
N LEU A 18 26.37 -5.59 8.32
CA LEU A 18 26.55 -6.35 7.07
C LEU A 18 25.61 -7.56 7.00
N VAL A 19 25.37 -8.23 8.14
CA VAL A 19 24.40 -9.35 8.23
C VAL A 19 23.00 -8.84 8.05
N GLU A 20 22.65 -7.69 8.66
CA GLU A 20 21.34 -7.05 8.51
C GLU A 20 21.13 -6.55 7.07
N ALA A 21 22.15 -5.95 6.44
CA ALA A 21 22.10 -5.54 5.04
C ALA A 21 21.93 -6.73 4.08
N LYS A 22 22.56 -7.88 4.37
CA LYS A 22 22.41 -9.12 3.58
C LYS A 22 21.01 -9.76 3.71
N LYS A 23 20.26 -9.45 4.77
CA LYS A 23 18.91 -9.95 5.02
C LYS A 23 17.80 -8.99 4.59
N THR A 24 18.14 -7.82 4.06
CA THR A 24 17.17 -6.84 3.61
C THR A 24 16.81 -7.09 2.15
N PHE A 25 15.63 -7.67 1.91
CA PHE A 25 15.09 -7.93 0.56
C PHE A 25 14.27 -6.74 0.04
N PHE A 26 13.52 -6.09 0.95
CA PHE A 26 12.63 -4.98 0.64
C PHE A 26 12.89 -3.80 1.56
N ARG A 27 12.77 -2.60 0.99
CA ARG A 27 12.81 -1.34 1.74
C ARG A 27 11.51 -0.59 1.50
N ARG A 28 11.10 0.23 2.48
CA ARG A 28 9.96 1.11 2.28
C ARG A 28 10.23 2.06 1.11
N VAL A 29 9.19 2.36 0.33
CA VAL A 29 9.26 3.44 -0.66
C VAL A 29 9.53 4.76 0.05
N THR A 30 10.37 5.62 -0.53
CA THR A 30 10.55 6.98 -0.02
C THR A 30 9.29 7.78 -0.35
N LEU A 31 8.73 8.49 0.65
CA LEU A 31 7.62 9.41 0.42
C LEU A 31 8.12 10.59 -0.44
N PRO A 32 7.43 10.92 -1.54
CA PRO A 32 7.78 12.07 -2.36
C PRO A 32 7.23 13.39 -1.79
N TYR A 33 6.64 13.38 -0.61
CA TYR A 33 6.01 14.52 0.05
C TYR A 33 6.13 14.43 1.58
N ASP A 34 5.96 15.57 2.26
CA ASP A 34 5.93 15.67 3.72
C ASP A 34 4.60 15.11 4.29
N TYR A 35 4.63 14.57 5.52
CA TYR A 35 3.44 14.04 6.20
C TYR A 35 2.30 15.05 6.34
N ASN A 36 2.61 16.34 6.51
CA ASN A 36 1.60 17.40 6.59
C ASN A 36 0.98 17.78 5.23
N SER A 37 1.59 17.36 4.13
CA SER A 37 1.16 17.79 2.80
C SER A 37 -0.22 17.25 2.42
N VAL A 38 -0.67 16.16 3.07
CA VAL A 38 -1.99 15.54 2.84
C VAL A 38 -3.01 15.83 3.96
N LYS A 39 -2.83 16.92 4.71
CA LYS A 39 -3.67 17.30 5.86
C LYS A 39 -5.17 17.46 5.55
N ASP A 40 -5.53 17.72 4.29
CA ASP A 40 -6.92 17.77 3.85
C ASP A 40 -7.60 16.40 3.79
N PHE A 41 -6.80 15.35 3.92
CA PHE A 41 -7.23 13.96 4.01
C PHE A 41 -6.99 13.42 5.42
N VAL A 42 -5.75 13.35 5.88
CA VAL A 42 -5.39 12.91 7.24
C VAL A 42 -4.25 13.77 7.79
N GLY A 43 -4.23 13.97 9.11
CA GLY A 43 -3.22 14.79 9.79
C GLY A 43 -1.85 14.11 9.87
N TYR A 44 -0.87 14.89 10.36
CA TYR A 44 0.52 14.47 10.54
C TYR A 44 0.65 13.17 11.33
N GLU A 45 -0.01 13.07 12.48
CA GLU A 45 0.09 11.92 13.38
C GLU A 45 -0.36 10.64 12.68
N THR A 46 -1.50 10.68 11.98
CA THR A 46 -2.00 9.54 11.22
C THR A 46 -1.00 9.12 10.14
N MET A 47 -0.50 10.07 9.34
CA MET A 47 0.49 9.77 8.30
C MET A 47 1.78 9.21 8.88
N TRP A 48 2.27 9.80 9.98
CA TRP A 48 3.50 9.37 10.62
C TRP A 48 3.37 7.95 11.18
N GLU A 49 2.30 7.66 11.94
CA GLU A 49 2.03 6.32 12.51
C GLU A 49 1.82 5.30 11.39
N HIS A 50 1.02 5.63 10.37
CA HIS A 50 0.73 4.75 9.26
C HIS A 50 2.00 4.35 8.49
N TYR A 51 2.88 5.32 8.19
CA TYR A 51 4.12 5.07 7.48
C TYR A 51 5.23 4.50 8.38
N ASN A 52 5.45 5.04 9.59
CA ASN A 52 6.61 4.70 10.42
C ASN A 52 6.37 3.54 11.39
N LYS A 53 5.10 3.19 11.68
CA LYS A 53 4.76 2.04 12.52
C LYS A 53 4.18 0.91 11.67
N HIS A 54 3.05 1.13 11.01
CA HIS A 54 2.37 0.07 10.27
C HIS A 54 3.16 -0.39 9.04
N TYR A 55 3.47 0.48 8.10
CA TYR A 55 4.21 0.11 6.90
C TYR A 55 5.63 -0.38 7.21
N LYS A 56 6.35 0.29 8.15
CA LYS A 56 7.64 -0.19 8.64
C LYS A 56 7.52 -1.58 9.24
N GLY A 57 6.50 -1.82 10.05
CA GLY A 57 6.25 -3.12 10.69
C GLY A 57 6.09 -4.24 9.66
N TYR A 58 5.24 -4.03 8.64
CA TYR A 58 5.07 -5.00 7.55
C TYR A 58 6.39 -5.24 6.79
N THR A 59 7.14 -4.18 6.48
CA THR A 59 8.42 -4.30 5.78
C THR A 59 9.43 -5.13 6.58
N THR A 60 9.58 -4.85 7.86
CA THR A 60 10.50 -5.57 8.76
C THR A 60 10.13 -7.03 8.86
N LYS A 61 8.86 -7.33 9.14
CA LYS A 61 8.36 -8.71 9.31
C LYS A 61 8.39 -9.50 8.00
N LEU A 62 8.18 -8.86 6.83
CA LEU A 62 8.37 -9.51 5.55
C LEU A 62 9.83 -9.92 5.34
N ASN A 63 10.78 -9.02 5.60
CA ASN A 63 12.21 -9.33 5.51
C ASN A 63 12.60 -10.46 6.46
N GLU A 64 12.06 -10.47 7.68
CA GLU A 64 12.25 -11.55 8.64
C GLU A 64 11.73 -12.91 8.09
N ALA A 65 10.51 -12.94 7.57
CA ALA A 65 9.94 -14.15 6.98
C ALA A 65 10.78 -14.69 5.82
N LEU A 66 11.22 -13.80 4.94
CA LEU A 66 12.01 -14.19 3.77
C LEU A 66 13.44 -14.61 4.12
N SER A 67 14.03 -14.05 5.18
CA SER A 67 15.38 -14.43 5.62
C SER A 67 15.49 -15.89 6.08
N LYS A 68 14.37 -16.53 6.42
CA LYS A 68 14.27 -17.93 6.82
C LYS A 68 14.14 -18.89 5.62
N ARG A 69 13.98 -18.35 4.41
CA ARG A 69 13.79 -19.17 3.18
C ARG A 69 15.10 -19.31 2.41
N LYS A 70 15.26 -20.45 1.77
CA LYS A 70 16.34 -20.67 0.80
C LYS A 70 15.96 -19.99 -0.52
N ASN A 71 16.77 -19.03 -0.99
CA ASN A 71 16.56 -18.32 -2.24
C ASN A 71 15.18 -17.62 -2.36
N PRO A 72 14.82 -16.71 -1.45
CA PRO A 72 13.55 -15.99 -1.54
C PRO A 72 13.52 -15.05 -2.76
N SER A 73 12.35 -14.88 -3.35
CA SER A 73 12.16 -13.89 -4.41
C SER A 73 12.45 -12.47 -3.90
N LYS A 74 13.07 -11.65 -4.76
CA LYS A 74 13.22 -10.20 -4.56
C LYS A 74 12.18 -9.38 -5.33
N ASP A 75 11.24 -10.04 -5.96
CA ASP A 75 10.12 -9.47 -6.68
C ASP A 75 8.86 -9.65 -5.84
N ILE A 76 8.32 -8.54 -5.34
CA ILE A 76 7.15 -8.59 -4.45
C ILE A 76 5.91 -9.09 -5.18
N GLU A 77 5.72 -8.75 -6.46
CA GLU A 77 4.55 -9.23 -7.20
C GLU A 77 4.60 -10.73 -7.42
N LYS A 78 5.78 -11.32 -7.65
CA LYS A 78 5.93 -12.80 -7.70
C LYS A 78 5.57 -13.44 -6.38
N ILE A 79 5.95 -12.83 -5.24
CA ILE A 79 5.57 -13.31 -3.91
C ILE A 79 4.05 -13.25 -3.75
N ILE A 80 3.43 -12.12 -4.07
CA ILE A 80 1.99 -11.89 -3.94
C ILE A 80 1.20 -12.86 -4.83
N ARG A 81 1.54 -12.98 -6.09
CA ARG A 81 0.86 -13.92 -7.02
C ARG A 81 1.06 -15.38 -6.64
N GLY A 82 2.20 -15.72 -6.03
CA GLY A 82 2.50 -17.05 -5.51
C GLY A 82 2.15 -17.26 -4.05
N ILE A 83 1.32 -16.40 -3.44
CA ILE A 83 1.14 -16.31 -1.99
C ILE A 83 0.62 -17.60 -1.33
N LYS A 84 -0.06 -18.45 -2.08
CA LYS A 84 -0.53 -19.76 -1.63
C LYS A 84 0.60 -20.71 -1.21
N ASN A 85 1.84 -20.43 -1.63
CA ASN A 85 3.04 -21.19 -1.27
C ASN A 85 3.74 -20.66 -0.01
N TYR A 86 3.12 -19.72 0.69
CA TYR A 86 3.64 -19.06 1.88
C TYR A 86 2.69 -19.24 3.06
N ASP A 87 3.26 -19.17 4.26
CA ASP A 87 2.46 -19.18 5.49
C ASP A 87 1.66 -17.89 5.69
N THR A 88 0.73 -17.91 6.63
CA THR A 88 -0.13 -16.75 6.96
C THR A 88 0.67 -15.54 7.41
N PHE A 89 1.78 -15.74 8.14
CA PHE A 89 2.64 -14.64 8.57
C PHE A 89 3.26 -13.92 7.37
N THR A 90 3.82 -14.69 6.42
CA THR A 90 4.37 -14.13 5.18
C THR A 90 3.28 -13.49 4.33
N ARG A 91 2.10 -14.13 4.18
CA ARG A 91 0.94 -13.58 3.46
C ARG A 91 0.56 -12.20 3.98
N ASN A 92 0.34 -12.07 5.28
CA ASN A 92 -0.08 -10.81 5.89
C ASN A 92 0.97 -9.69 5.73
N ASN A 93 2.24 -10.03 5.89
CA ASN A 93 3.31 -9.03 5.83
C ASN A 93 3.71 -8.68 4.39
N ALA A 94 3.65 -9.62 3.45
CA ALA A 94 3.84 -9.33 2.02
C ALA A 94 2.70 -8.48 1.47
N GLY A 95 1.45 -8.81 1.82
CA GLY A 95 0.29 -7.99 1.47
C GLY A 95 0.40 -6.59 2.06
N GLY A 96 0.68 -6.49 3.37
CA GLY A 96 0.85 -5.20 4.03
C GLY A 96 1.96 -4.36 3.39
N TYR A 97 3.11 -4.95 3.09
CA TYR A 97 4.18 -4.26 2.38
C TYR A 97 3.74 -3.77 0.99
N TYR A 98 3.15 -4.64 0.18
CA TYR A 98 2.74 -4.31 -1.19
C TYR A 98 1.67 -3.23 -1.22
N ASN A 99 0.60 -3.40 -0.45
CA ASN A 99 -0.53 -2.48 -0.40
C ASN A 99 -0.09 -1.06 0.01
N HIS A 100 0.73 -0.96 1.08
CA HIS A 100 1.22 0.32 1.56
C HIS A 100 2.26 0.95 0.61
N SER A 101 3.06 0.13 -0.09
CA SER A 101 3.97 0.63 -1.12
C SER A 101 3.21 1.37 -2.23
N LEU A 102 2.12 0.76 -2.73
CA LEU A 102 1.25 1.36 -3.73
C LEU A 102 0.52 2.59 -3.17
N PHE A 103 -0.04 2.48 -1.95
CA PHE A 103 -0.78 3.56 -1.33
C PHE A 103 0.05 4.83 -1.22
N PHE A 104 1.22 4.75 -0.60
CA PHE A 104 2.06 5.90 -0.35
C PHE A 104 2.77 6.46 -1.58
N LYS A 105 3.13 5.61 -2.53
CA LYS A 105 3.88 6.02 -3.72
C LYS A 105 2.98 6.40 -4.88
N ASP A 106 1.92 5.61 -5.11
CA ASP A 106 1.22 5.63 -6.38
C ASP A 106 -0.22 6.15 -6.28
N TYR A 107 -0.89 5.97 -5.12
CA TYR A 107 -2.32 6.26 -5.03
C TYR A 107 -2.66 7.61 -4.44
N ILE A 108 -1.80 8.17 -3.58
CA ILE A 108 -2.04 9.48 -2.95
C ILE A 108 -0.94 10.48 -3.25
N THR A 109 -1.33 11.75 -3.35
CA THR A 109 -0.42 12.88 -3.54
C THR A 109 -1.06 14.17 -3.01
N PRO A 110 -0.27 15.11 -2.45
CA PRO A 110 -0.76 16.44 -2.11
C PRO A 110 -0.97 17.33 -3.34
N ASN A 111 -0.40 16.93 -4.49
CA ASN A 111 -0.48 17.72 -5.72
C ASN A 111 -1.84 17.52 -6.40
N LYS A 112 -2.36 18.59 -7.01
CA LYS A 112 -3.52 18.45 -7.89
C LYS A 112 -3.10 17.65 -9.12
N THR A 113 -3.81 16.57 -9.39
CA THR A 113 -3.61 15.69 -10.53
C THR A 113 -4.90 15.55 -11.31
N GLU A 114 -4.79 15.12 -12.57
CA GLU A 114 -5.94 15.04 -13.46
C GLU A 114 -6.11 13.63 -14.03
N LEU A 115 -7.35 13.20 -14.05
CA LEU A 115 -7.75 11.94 -14.67
C LEU A 115 -7.58 12.08 -16.20
N SER A 116 -6.78 11.19 -16.81
CA SER A 116 -6.62 11.20 -18.26
C SER A 116 -7.95 10.97 -18.98
N ASP A 117 -8.11 11.60 -20.15
CA ASP A 117 -9.33 11.44 -20.96
C ASP A 117 -9.62 9.98 -21.29
N GLU A 118 -8.58 9.19 -21.48
CA GLU A 118 -8.70 7.79 -21.80
C GLU A 118 -9.26 6.98 -20.64
N LEU A 119 -8.69 7.12 -19.44
CA LEU A 119 -9.21 6.45 -18.26
C LEU A 119 -10.60 6.96 -17.89
N LYS A 120 -10.87 8.27 -18.09
CA LYS A 120 -12.20 8.87 -17.92
C LYS A 120 -13.24 8.23 -18.85
N LYS A 121 -12.90 8.06 -20.13
CA LYS A 121 -13.77 7.35 -21.10
C LYS A 121 -14.04 5.92 -20.66
N LYS A 122 -13.02 5.22 -20.16
CA LYS A 122 -13.17 3.85 -19.67
C LYS A 122 -14.03 3.76 -18.41
N ILE A 123 -13.83 4.66 -17.46
CA ILE A 123 -14.67 4.79 -16.26
C ILE A 123 -16.13 5.05 -16.66
N ASN A 124 -16.37 6.00 -17.57
CA ASN A 124 -17.72 6.29 -18.02
C ASN A 124 -18.36 5.10 -18.74
N LYS A 125 -17.59 4.33 -19.51
CA LYS A 125 -18.07 3.11 -20.16
C LYS A 125 -18.47 2.04 -19.14
N ASP A 126 -17.65 1.81 -18.12
CA ASP A 126 -17.82 0.68 -17.19
C ASP A 126 -18.74 1.03 -16.00
N PHE A 127 -18.86 2.33 -15.64
CA PHE A 127 -19.62 2.81 -14.48
C PHE A 127 -20.66 3.89 -14.83
N SER A 128 -20.87 4.22 -16.11
CA SER A 128 -21.77 5.26 -16.63
C SER A 128 -21.27 6.70 -16.41
N SER A 129 -20.59 7.01 -15.32
CA SER A 129 -19.98 8.31 -15.05
C SER A 129 -18.90 8.22 -13.99
N LEU A 130 -18.05 9.25 -13.89
CA LEU A 130 -17.05 9.38 -12.83
C LEU A 130 -17.71 9.48 -11.45
N ASP A 131 -18.82 10.21 -11.34
CA ASP A 131 -19.54 10.36 -10.06
C ASP A 131 -20.16 9.03 -9.62
N ASN A 132 -20.72 8.27 -10.55
CA ASN A 132 -21.26 6.95 -10.25
C ASN A 132 -20.16 5.96 -9.85
N PHE A 133 -18.99 6.03 -10.50
CA PHE A 133 -17.81 5.26 -10.08
C PHE A 133 -17.41 5.60 -8.64
N LYS A 134 -17.26 6.90 -8.31
CA LYS A 134 -16.91 7.33 -6.95
C LYS A 134 -17.95 6.86 -5.93
N ARG A 135 -19.22 7.03 -6.23
CA ARG A 135 -20.30 6.56 -5.36
C ARG A 135 -20.22 5.05 -5.09
N GLN A 136 -20.06 4.24 -6.14
CA GLN A 136 -19.92 2.78 -6.01
C GLN A 136 -18.67 2.39 -5.21
N PHE A 137 -17.56 3.09 -5.42
CA PHE A 137 -16.32 2.86 -4.66
C PHE A 137 -16.51 3.21 -3.17
N ASP A 138 -17.13 4.34 -2.86
CA ASP A 138 -17.44 4.77 -1.50
C ASP A 138 -18.34 3.76 -0.78
N GLU A 139 -19.37 3.27 -1.47
CA GLU A 139 -20.30 2.26 -0.95
C GLU A 139 -19.58 0.94 -0.67
N GLU A 140 -18.72 0.48 -1.58
CA GLU A 140 -17.95 -0.76 -1.40
C GLU A 140 -16.93 -0.61 -0.26
N ALA A 141 -16.20 0.51 -0.20
CA ALA A 141 -15.26 0.79 0.89
C ALA A 141 -15.96 0.83 2.26
N ALA A 142 -17.17 1.40 2.33
CA ALA A 142 -17.94 1.47 3.56
C ALA A 142 -18.51 0.12 4.02
N LYS A 143 -18.74 -0.83 3.10
CA LYS A 143 -19.25 -2.18 3.39
C LYS A 143 -18.19 -3.11 3.97
N VAL A 144 -16.89 -2.79 3.84
CA VAL A 144 -15.82 -3.62 4.41
C VAL A 144 -16.03 -3.77 5.90
N PHE A 145 -16.31 -4.99 6.34
CA PHE A 145 -16.47 -5.30 7.75
C PHE A 145 -15.10 -5.46 8.40
N GLY A 146 -14.82 -4.65 9.43
CA GLY A 146 -13.51 -4.64 10.09
C GLY A 146 -12.41 -4.02 9.22
N SER A 147 -11.25 -4.67 9.18
CA SER A 147 -10.05 -4.21 8.48
C SER A 147 -10.00 -4.74 7.05
N GLY A 148 -9.58 -3.90 6.12
CA GLY A 148 -9.45 -4.31 4.72
C GLY A 148 -9.12 -3.15 3.80
N TRP A 149 -9.28 -3.40 2.52
CA TRP A 149 -8.99 -2.48 1.42
C TRP A 149 -10.12 -2.47 0.40
N CYS A 150 -10.34 -1.33 -0.22
CA CYS A 150 -11.20 -1.19 -1.40
C CYS A 150 -10.34 -0.82 -2.62
N TRP A 151 -10.62 -1.44 -3.77
CA TRP A 151 -9.78 -1.36 -4.96
C TRP A 151 -10.58 -1.04 -6.20
N LEU A 152 -10.00 -0.18 -7.07
CA LEU A 152 -10.31 -0.17 -8.49
C LEU A 152 -9.32 -1.11 -9.18
N ILE A 153 -9.83 -2.10 -9.91
CA ILE A 153 -9.01 -3.09 -10.64
C ILE A 153 -9.31 -3.11 -12.12
N LYS A 154 -8.35 -3.60 -12.91
CA LYS A 154 -8.54 -3.95 -14.32
C LYS A 154 -8.48 -5.48 -14.50
N ASN A 155 -9.57 -6.03 -15.03
CA ASN A 155 -9.67 -7.42 -15.46
C ASN A 155 -10.64 -7.48 -16.66
N GLY A 156 -10.11 -7.27 -17.86
CA GLY A 156 -10.90 -7.00 -19.08
C GLY A 156 -11.65 -5.67 -19.02
N ARG A 157 -12.49 -5.48 -18.00
CA ARG A 157 -13.15 -4.21 -17.65
C ARG A 157 -12.65 -3.68 -16.31
N LEU A 158 -12.98 -2.43 -16.00
CA LEU A 158 -12.78 -1.87 -14.67
C LEU A 158 -13.83 -2.44 -13.71
N LYS A 159 -13.40 -2.78 -12.50
CA LYS A 159 -14.27 -3.30 -11.43
C LYS A 159 -13.86 -2.69 -10.09
N ILE A 160 -14.80 -2.59 -9.20
CA ILE A 160 -14.54 -2.27 -7.80
C ILE A 160 -14.65 -3.57 -7.01
N VAL A 161 -13.66 -3.84 -6.15
CA VAL A 161 -13.63 -5.01 -5.27
C VAL A 161 -13.10 -4.62 -3.91
N SER A 162 -13.44 -5.37 -2.88
CA SER A 162 -12.84 -5.24 -1.56
C SER A 162 -12.10 -6.52 -1.17
N THR A 163 -11.09 -6.39 -0.31
CA THR A 163 -10.34 -7.51 0.24
C THR A 163 -10.19 -7.35 1.75
N PRO A 164 -10.23 -8.45 2.53
CA PRO A 164 -10.06 -8.39 3.97
C PRO A 164 -8.59 -8.23 4.36
N ASN A 165 -8.35 -7.69 5.53
CA ASN A 165 -7.02 -7.57 6.13
C ASN A 165 -6.00 -6.93 5.18
N GLN A 166 -4.86 -7.61 4.93
CA GLN A 166 -3.84 -7.17 4.00
C GLN A 166 -3.85 -7.95 2.66
N ASP A 167 -4.92 -8.68 2.40
CA ASP A 167 -5.11 -9.29 1.09
C ASP A 167 -5.30 -8.23 0.01
N ASN A 168 -4.97 -8.60 -1.22
CA ASN A 168 -5.09 -7.70 -2.37
C ASN A 168 -5.52 -8.46 -3.64
N PRO A 169 -5.95 -7.75 -4.68
CA PRO A 169 -6.50 -8.37 -5.89
C PRO A 169 -5.58 -9.38 -6.59
N LEU A 170 -4.26 -9.24 -6.49
CA LEU A 170 -3.32 -10.15 -7.14
C LEU A 170 -3.26 -11.52 -6.46
N MET A 171 -3.52 -11.59 -5.16
CA MET A 171 -3.47 -12.84 -4.39
C MET A 171 -4.51 -13.86 -4.85
N ASP A 172 -5.67 -13.38 -5.28
CA ASP A 172 -6.80 -14.22 -5.71
C ASP A 172 -7.12 -14.07 -7.21
N ASN A 173 -6.18 -13.49 -7.99
CA ASN A 173 -6.31 -13.26 -9.43
C ASN A 173 -7.58 -12.47 -9.82
N LEU A 174 -8.01 -11.54 -8.98
CA LEU A 174 -9.19 -10.71 -9.25
C LEU A 174 -8.94 -9.69 -10.37
N GLY A 175 -7.68 -9.28 -10.55
CA GLY A 175 -7.25 -8.32 -11.57
C GLY A 175 -6.10 -7.44 -11.09
N GLU A 176 -5.64 -6.55 -11.96
CA GLU A 176 -4.54 -5.63 -11.68
C GLU A 176 -5.05 -4.41 -10.89
N PRO A 177 -4.49 -4.09 -9.72
CA PRO A 177 -4.91 -2.94 -8.93
C PRO A 177 -4.45 -1.63 -9.59
N LEU A 178 -5.38 -0.71 -9.79
CA LEU A 178 -5.15 0.64 -10.31
C LEU A 178 -5.17 1.69 -9.21
N LEU A 179 -6.08 1.54 -8.25
CA LEU A 179 -6.26 2.43 -7.10
C LEU A 179 -6.68 1.58 -5.91
N GLY A 180 -6.19 1.93 -4.73
CA GLY A 180 -6.55 1.27 -3.48
C GLY A 180 -6.72 2.26 -2.34
N LEU A 181 -7.72 2.01 -1.49
CA LEU A 181 -7.97 2.74 -0.26
C LEU A 181 -7.87 1.79 0.93
N ASP A 182 -7.00 2.13 1.86
CA ASP A 182 -6.91 1.47 3.16
C ASP A 182 -8.09 1.88 4.04
N VAL A 183 -8.89 0.91 4.48
CA VAL A 183 -10.02 1.15 5.41
C VAL A 183 -9.81 0.51 6.78
N TRP A 184 -8.58 0.13 7.11
CA TRP A 184 -8.16 -0.18 8.47
C TRP A 184 -8.32 1.05 9.38
N GLU A 185 -8.65 0.85 10.64
CA GLU A 185 -8.81 1.96 11.60
C GLU A 185 -7.53 2.79 11.76
N HIS A 186 -6.36 2.18 11.69
CA HIS A 186 -5.10 2.91 11.78
C HIS A 186 -4.92 3.97 10.67
N ALA A 187 -5.60 3.84 9.54
CA ALA A 187 -5.50 4.78 8.44
C ALA A 187 -6.33 6.06 8.66
N TYR A 188 -7.31 6.04 9.59
CA TYR A 188 -8.24 7.16 9.72
C TYR A 188 -8.67 7.53 11.14
N TYR A 189 -8.58 6.61 12.12
CA TYR A 189 -9.26 6.76 13.40
C TYR A 189 -8.86 8.02 14.18
N LEU A 190 -7.58 8.42 14.17
CA LEU A 190 -7.12 9.62 14.86
C LEU A 190 -7.76 10.93 14.34
N ASN A 191 -8.17 10.96 13.07
CA ASN A 191 -8.76 12.16 12.45
C ASN A 191 -10.29 12.10 12.32
N TYR A 192 -10.85 10.90 12.23
CA TYR A 192 -12.27 10.72 11.90
C TYR A 192 -13.04 9.92 12.94
N MET A 193 -12.36 9.34 13.94
CA MET A 193 -12.96 8.42 14.91
C MET A 193 -13.78 7.32 14.21
N ALA A 194 -15.05 7.15 14.57
CA ALA A 194 -15.92 6.15 13.95
C ALA A 194 -16.47 6.56 12.56
N ASP A 195 -16.19 7.79 12.09
CA ASP A 195 -16.72 8.31 10.82
C ASP A 195 -15.87 7.89 9.61
N ARG A 196 -15.81 6.57 9.35
CA ARG A 196 -15.15 6.00 8.16
C ARG A 196 -15.71 6.59 6.86
N LYS A 197 -17.00 6.89 6.79
CA LYS A 197 -17.62 7.46 5.58
C LYS A 197 -17.03 8.81 5.20
N LYS A 198 -16.78 9.66 6.18
CA LYS A 198 -16.13 10.97 5.95
C LYS A 198 -14.68 10.82 5.48
N TYR A 199 -13.93 9.86 6.04
CA TYR A 199 -12.60 9.50 5.57
C TYR A 199 -12.60 9.06 4.10
N ILE A 200 -13.47 8.10 3.74
CA ILE A 200 -13.63 7.61 2.36
C ILE A 200 -13.93 8.77 1.41
N LYS A 201 -14.87 9.66 1.77
CA LYS A 201 -15.24 10.81 0.95
C LYS A 201 -14.09 11.79 0.76
N ASN A 202 -13.25 11.99 1.76
CA ASN A 202 -12.09 12.88 1.66
C ASN A 202 -10.93 12.30 0.85
N PHE A 203 -10.88 10.98 0.64
CA PHE A 203 -9.85 10.33 -0.17
C PHE A 203 -9.74 10.91 -1.58
N TRP A 204 -10.86 11.28 -2.20
CA TRP A 204 -10.89 11.83 -3.56
C TRP A 204 -10.13 13.15 -3.73
N LYS A 205 -9.82 13.84 -2.63
CA LYS A 205 -9.05 15.10 -2.65
C LYS A 205 -7.57 14.89 -2.93
N ILE A 206 -7.06 13.68 -2.66
CA ILE A 206 -5.62 13.38 -2.68
C ILE A 206 -5.26 12.21 -3.59
N VAL A 207 -6.21 11.70 -4.38
CA VAL A 207 -5.93 10.62 -5.35
C VAL A 207 -4.95 11.13 -6.41
N ASN A 208 -3.89 10.36 -6.62
CA ASN A 208 -2.90 10.59 -7.67
C ASN A 208 -3.41 10.07 -9.02
N TRP A 209 -4.28 10.84 -9.66
CA TRP A 209 -4.89 10.46 -10.94
C TRP A 209 -3.88 10.29 -12.07
N ASP A 210 -2.75 11.01 -12.02
CA ASP A 210 -1.69 10.87 -13.02
C ASP A 210 -1.10 9.46 -12.97
N ASN A 211 -0.74 8.97 -11.77
CA ASN A 211 -0.21 7.63 -11.60
C ASN A 211 -1.25 6.54 -11.89
N VAL A 212 -2.51 6.73 -11.47
CA VAL A 212 -3.61 5.81 -11.78
C VAL A 212 -3.82 5.71 -13.29
N SER A 213 -3.79 6.85 -14.00
CA SER A 213 -3.93 6.90 -15.46
C SER A 213 -2.74 6.22 -16.16
N LYS A 214 -1.52 6.49 -15.69
CA LYS A 214 -0.30 5.86 -16.20
C LYS A 214 -0.36 4.33 -16.05
N LYS A 215 -0.70 3.84 -14.85
CA LYS A 215 -0.84 2.40 -14.58
C LYS A 215 -1.89 1.76 -15.48
N TYR A 216 -3.01 2.45 -15.70
CA TYR A 216 -4.04 1.96 -16.63
C TYR A 216 -3.51 1.79 -18.06
N GLN A 217 -2.68 2.73 -18.55
CA GLN A 217 -2.05 2.65 -19.88
C GLN A 217 -1.05 1.51 -19.99
N GLU A 218 -0.24 1.26 -18.94
CA GLU A 218 0.74 0.17 -18.90
C GLU A 218 0.09 -1.23 -18.94
N LEU A 219 -1.19 -1.33 -18.59
CA LEU A 219 -1.94 -2.58 -18.55
C LEU A 219 -2.75 -2.85 -19.83
N LYS A 220 -2.59 -2.07 -20.91
CA LYS A 220 -3.21 -2.33 -22.19
C LYS A 220 -2.53 -3.48 -22.90
#